data_3e8f5ea549da3cac51464be5221a87bf
#
_entry.id   3e8f5ea549da3cac51464be5221a87bf
#
_cell.length_a   1.000
_cell.length_b   1.000
_cell.length_c   1.000
_cell.angle_alpha   90.00
_cell.angle_beta   90.00
_cell.angle_gamma   90.00
#
_symmetry.space_group_name_H-M   'P 1'
#
loop_
_entity.id
_entity.type
_entity.pdbx_description
1 polymer ?
#
loop_
_entity_poly.entity_id
_entity_poly.type
_entity_poly.pdbx_seq_one_letter_code
_entity_poly.pdbx_strand_id
1 'polypeptide(L)'
;MNKENYTNIIDFGSNKIRISVFDNELNEKFFETCKVLIDENFSNHLDVVTKIIKSAEKKISSHIQDIILTLDSKDLFTIDISLKKNLDENLNLRKLYDTLVLELNRLIDSYYNQYQILHVLLDNCIIDNKNYDDLPKDIKK
;
A
#
# COMPACT_ATOMS: atom_id res chain seq x y z
N MET A 1 -6.20 32.29 1.77
CA MET A 1 -7.10 31.19 2.11
C MET A 1 -6.24 30.03 2.57
N ASN A 2 -6.33 29.66 3.84
CA ASN A 2 -5.65 28.45 4.31
C ASN A 2 -6.33 27.27 3.60
N LYS A 3 -5.55 26.51 2.84
CA LYS A 3 -6.01 25.28 2.23
C LYS A 3 -6.23 24.28 3.38
N GLU A 4 -7.47 23.94 3.68
CA GLU A 4 -7.74 22.88 4.65
C GLU A 4 -7.18 21.59 4.07
N ASN A 5 -6.29 20.95 4.81
CA ASN A 5 -5.77 19.64 4.44
C ASN A 5 -6.73 18.59 5.00
N TYR A 6 -7.15 17.68 4.15
CA TYR A 6 -8.00 16.56 4.53
C TYR A 6 -7.24 15.24 4.42
N THR A 7 -7.50 14.35 5.35
CA THR A 7 -7.11 12.96 5.24
C THR A 7 -8.27 12.18 4.63
N ASN A 8 -8.05 11.62 3.44
CA ASN A 8 -9.07 10.93 2.66
C ASN A 8 -8.75 9.44 2.62
N ILE A 9 -9.66 8.62 3.08
CA ILE A 9 -9.50 7.17 3.15
C ILE A 9 -10.58 6.51 2.32
N ILE A 10 -10.20 5.63 1.40
CA ILE A 10 -11.12 4.74 0.69
C ILE A 10 -10.82 3.31 1.09
N ASP A 11 -11.81 2.66 1.68
CA ASP A 11 -11.78 1.24 2.00
C ASP A 11 -12.48 0.47 0.88
N PHE A 12 -11.68 -0.28 0.13
CA PHE A 12 -12.13 -1.08 -1.00
C PHE A 12 -12.30 -2.53 -0.57
N GLY A 13 -13.46 -2.80 0.00
CA GLY A 13 -13.81 -4.15 0.45
C GLY A 13 -14.49 -4.98 -0.65
N SER A 14 -14.55 -6.28 -0.43
CA SER A 14 -15.11 -7.25 -1.39
C SER A 14 -16.60 -7.05 -1.73
N ASN A 15 -17.38 -6.44 -0.83
CA ASN A 15 -18.82 -6.21 -1.03
C ASN A 15 -19.28 -4.78 -0.75
N LYS A 16 -18.37 -3.92 -0.35
CA LYS A 16 -18.63 -2.51 -0.02
C LYS A 16 -17.41 -1.66 -0.33
N ILE A 17 -17.66 -0.47 -0.83
CA ILE A 17 -16.67 0.58 -0.92
C ILE A 17 -17.10 1.69 0.04
N ARG A 18 -16.18 2.15 0.87
CA ARG A 18 -16.42 3.22 1.86
C ARG A 18 -15.45 4.35 1.61
N ILE A 19 -15.90 5.57 1.84
CA ILE A 19 -15.03 6.74 1.89
C ILE A 19 -15.23 7.46 3.22
N SER A 20 -14.13 7.86 3.82
CA SER A 20 -14.10 8.74 5.01
C SER A 20 -13.18 9.91 4.73
N VAL A 21 -13.61 11.10 5.10
CA VAL A 21 -12.82 12.33 4.99
C VAL A 21 -12.72 12.97 6.36
N PHE A 22 -11.51 13.20 6.81
CA PHE A 22 -11.20 13.80 8.10
C PHE A 22 -10.47 15.14 7.92
N ASP A 23 -10.73 16.08 8.82
CA ASP A 23 -9.93 17.31 8.90
C ASP A 23 -8.59 17.06 9.65
N ASN A 24 -7.79 18.12 9.82
CA ASN A 24 -6.50 18.05 10.52
C ASN A 24 -6.62 17.66 12.00
N GLU A 25 -7.80 17.81 12.61
CA GLU A 25 -8.09 17.44 13.99
C GLU A 25 -8.67 16.02 14.10
N LEU A 26 -8.71 15.28 12.97
CA LEU A 26 -9.31 13.96 12.83
C LEU A 26 -10.83 13.92 13.08
N ASN A 27 -11.51 15.06 12.92
CA ASN A 27 -12.97 15.05 12.90
C ASN A 27 -13.49 14.59 11.55
N GLU A 28 -14.43 13.64 11.54
CA GLU A 28 -15.06 13.16 10.32
C GLU A 28 -15.94 14.24 9.70
N LYS A 29 -15.64 14.64 8.47
CA LYS A 29 -16.37 15.63 7.68
C LYS A 29 -17.33 14.98 6.68
N PHE A 30 -16.99 13.76 6.26
CA PHE A 30 -17.81 13.01 5.31
C PHE A 30 -17.58 11.51 5.48
N PHE A 31 -18.66 10.76 5.40
CA PHE A 31 -18.65 9.31 5.34
C PHE A 31 -19.74 8.82 4.39
N GLU A 32 -19.40 7.91 3.50
CA GLU A 32 -20.36 7.25 2.62
C GLU A 32 -19.96 5.78 2.42
N THR A 33 -20.97 4.92 2.30
CA THR A 33 -20.80 3.50 2.01
C THR A 33 -21.67 3.13 0.80
N CYS A 34 -21.04 2.53 -0.21
CA CYS A 34 -21.74 1.94 -1.36
C CYS A 34 -21.58 0.43 -1.35
N LYS A 35 -22.67 -0.31 -1.56
CA LYS A 35 -22.61 -1.74 -1.81
C LYS A 35 -22.15 -2.00 -3.23
N VAL A 36 -21.30 -3.00 -3.40
CA VAL A 36 -20.80 -3.47 -4.69
C VAL A 36 -21.10 -4.97 -4.78
N LEU A 37 -21.55 -5.44 -5.92
CA LEU A 37 -21.79 -6.87 -6.14
C LEU A 37 -20.47 -7.53 -6.56
N ILE A 38 -20.17 -8.69 -5.97
CA ILE A 38 -18.90 -9.42 -6.14
C ILE A 38 -18.66 -9.84 -7.61
N ASP A 39 -19.72 -9.98 -8.39
CA ASP A 39 -19.67 -10.46 -9.79
C ASP A 39 -19.65 -9.31 -10.83
N GLU A 40 -19.56 -8.06 -10.39
CA GLU A 40 -19.53 -6.92 -11.29
C GLU A 40 -18.12 -6.69 -11.85
N ASN A 41 -18.07 -6.28 -13.13
CA ASN A 41 -16.84 -5.89 -13.80
C ASN A 41 -16.12 -4.77 -13.02
N PHE A 42 -14.80 -4.83 -12.97
CA PHE A 42 -13.96 -3.83 -12.31
C PHE A 42 -14.29 -2.38 -12.73
N SER A 43 -14.76 -2.17 -13.97
CA SER A 43 -15.24 -0.87 -14.43
C SER A 43 -16.39 -0.32 -13.59
N ASN A 44 -17.32 -1.15 -13.14
CA ASN A 44 -18.43 -0.73 -12.28
C ASN A 44 -17.95 -0.26 -10.91
N HIS A 45 -16.90 -0.90 -10.39
CA HIS A 45 -16.25 -0.47 -9.15
C HIS A 45 -15.60 0.91 -9.27
N LEU A 46 -14.95 1.20 -10.40
CA LEU A 46 -14.37 2.52 -10.67
C LEU A 46 -15.44 3.61 -10.78
N ASP A 47 -16.60 3.29 -11.36
CA ASP A 47 -17.72 4.21 -11.44
C ASP A 47 -18.28 4.53 -10.05
N VAL A 48 -18.39 3.53 -9.18
CA VAL A 48 -18.80 3.73 -7.77
C VAL A 48 -17.80 4.60 -7.05
N VAL A 49 -16.49 4.29 -7.13
CA VAL A 49 -15.43 5.11 -6.52
C VAL A 49 -15.49 6.55 -7.02
N THR A 50 -15.66 6.75 -8.32
CA THR A 50 -15.75 8.09 -8.91
C THR A 50 -16.95 8.86 -8.38
N LYS A 51 -18.10 8.20 -8.22
CA LYS A 51 -19.32 8.82 -7.67
C LYS A 51 -19.14 9.24 -6.21
N ILE A 52 -18.60 8.35 -5.36
CA ILE A 52 -18.43 8.67 -3.94
C ILE A 52 -17.37 9.75 -3.72
N ILE A 53 -16.30 9.78 -4.53
CA ILE A 53 -15.31 10.87 -4.48
C ILE A 53 -15.97 12.21 -4.83
N LYS A 54 -16.74 12.28 -5.91
CA LYS A 54 -17.48 13.51 -6.29
C LYS A 54 -18.48 13.95 -5.22
N SER A 55 -19.13 12.99 -4.55
CA SER A 55 -20.03 13.27 -3.42
C SER A 55 -19.28 13.90 -2.25
N ALA A 56 -18.13 13.33 -1.89
CA ALA A 56 -17.25 13.85 -0.85
C ALA A 56 -16.74 15.26 -1.19
N GLU A 57 -16.19 15.46 -2.38
CA GLU A 57 -15.69 16.77 -2.85
C GLU A 57 -16.76 17.86 -2.78
N LYS A 58 -17.98 17.52 -3.20
CA LYS A 58 -19.13 18.44 -3.11
C LYS A 58 -19.44 18.81 -1.66
N LYS A 59 -19.33 17.84 -0.73
CA LYS A 59 -19.64 18.05 0.68
C LYS A 59 -18.60 18.90 1.39
N ILE A 60 -17.30 18.64 1.12
CA ILE A 60 -16.20 19.38 1.73
C ILE A 60 -15.85 20.68 0.97
N SER A 61 -16.47 20.90 -0.20
CA SER A 61 -16.18 22.05 -1.09
C SER A 61 -14.71 22.18 -1.48
N SER A 62 -14.02 21.04 -1.60
CA SER A 62 -12.60 20.95 -1.95
C SER A 62 -12.33 19.70 -2.79
N HIS A 63 -11.31 19.75 -3.66
CA HIS A 63 -10.86 18.58 -4.42
C HIS A 63 -10.01 17.67 -3.56
N ILE A 64 -10.28 16.36 -3.66
CA ILE A 64 -9.49 15.30 -3.06
C ILE A 64 -8.25 15.09 -3.93
N GLN A 65 -7.05 15.31 -3.36
CA GLN A 65 -5.75 15.20 -4.06
C GLN A 65 -5.05 13.88 -3.72
N ASP A 66 -5.07 13.50 -2.44
CA ASP A 66 -4.39 12.31 -1.94
C ASP A 66 -5.40 11.38 -1.28
N ILE A 67 -5.27 10.09 -1.54
CA ILE A 67 -6.17 9.07 -1.00
C ILE A 67 -5.32 7.96 -0.39
N ILE A 68 -5.65 7.61 0.85
CA ILE A 68 -5.18 6.38 1.48
C ILE A 68 -6.16 5.29 1.05
N LEU A 69 -5.67 4.30 0.30
CA LEU A 69 -6.48 3.18 -0.14
C LEU A 69 -6.22 1.96 0.75
N THR A 70 -7.28 1.43 1.36
CA THR A 70 -7.25 0.11 2.01
C THR A 70 -7.94 -0.91 1.12
N LEU A 71 -7.36 -2.10 1.01
CA LEU A 71 -7.87 -3.19 0.19
C LEU A 71 -8.16 -4.39 1.08
N ASP A 72 -9.36 -4.95 0.94
CA ASP A 72 -9.75 -6.20 1.56
C ASP A 72 -10.24 -7.15 0.46
N SER A 73 -9.44 -8.15 0.15
CA SER A 73 -9.76 -9.19 -0.81
C SER A 73 -9.40 -10.56 -0.23
N LYS A 74 -10.27 -11.54 -0.46
CA LYS A 74 -10.02 -12.95 -0.08
C LYS A 74 -8.77 -13.54 -0.78
N ASP A 75 -8.36 -12.93 -1.88
CA ASP A 75 -7.21 -13.35 -2.67
C ASP A 75 -5.93 -12.57 -2.28
N LEU A 76 -6.04 -11.62 -1.35
CA LEU A 76 -4.90 -10.90 -0.79
C LEU A 76 -4.36 -11.66 0.43
N PHE A 77 -3.08 -11.95 0.41
CA PHE A 77 -2.39 -12.58 1.54
C PHE A 77 -0.97 -12.02 1.70
N THR A 78 -0.43 -12.16 2.88
CA THR A 78 0.93 -11.74 3.22
C THR A 78 1.83 -12.97 3.37
N ILE A 79 3.05 -12.87 2.88
CA ILE A 79 4.08 -13.89 3.03
C ILE A 79 5.29 -13.26 3.71
N ASP A 80 5.77 -13.88 4.77
CA ASP A 80 7.04 -13.53 5.39
C ASP A 80 8.16 -14.33 4.74
N ILE A 81 9.12 -13.64 4.13
CA ILE A 81 10.26 -14.26 3.46
C ILE A 81 11.56 -13.76 4.09
N SER A 82 12.40 -14.70 4.51
CA SER A 82 13.74 -14.39 4.98
C SER A 82 14.77 -14.72 3.91
N LEU A 83 15.56 -13.75 3.51
CA LEU A 83 16.66 -13.90 2.57
C LEU A 83 17.99 -13.68 3.28
N LYS A 84 18.94 -14.60 3.07
CA LYS A 84 20.31 -14.47 3.61
C LYS A 84 21.29 -14.27 2.46
N LYS A 85 22.10 -13.22 2.56
CA LYS A 85 23.17 -12.90 1.60
C LYS A 85 24.52 -12.73 2.29
N ASN A 86 25.57 -13.29 1.69
CA ASN A 86 26.93 -12.89 2.03
C ASN A 86 27.26 -11.65 1.20
N LEU A 87 27.68 -10.59 1.87
CA LEU A 87 28.01 -9.33 1.22
C LEU A 87 29.50 -9.27 0.92
N ASP A 88 29.84 -9.00 -0.35
CA ASP A 88 31.22 -8.69 -0.73
C ASP A 88 31.59 -7.27 -0.27
N GLU A 89 32.89 -7.04 -0.02
CA GLU A 89 33.40 -5.80 0.59
C GLU A 89 33.05 -4.50 -0.16
N ASN A 90 32.68 -4.60 -1.43
CA ASN A 90 32.40 -3.48 -2.33
C ASN A 90 30.90 -3.33 -2.70
N LEU A 91 30.00 -3.98 -1.96
CA LEU A 91 28.59 -3.96 -2.33
C LEU A 91 27.94 -2.63 -1.92
N ASN A 92 27.44 -1.90 -2.90
CA ASN A 92 26.61 -0.72 -2.67
C ASN A 92 25.21 -1.17 -2.19
N LEU A 93 24.70 -0.55 -1.14
CA LEU A 93 23.38 -0.84 -0.55
C LEU A 93 22.24 -0.80 -1.57
N ARG A 94 22.30 0.12 -2.54
CA ARG A 94 21.30 0.19 -3.61
C ARG A 94 21.31 -1.08 -4.46
N LYS A 95 22.50 -1.59 -4.81
CA LYS A 95 22.63 -2.85 -5.55
C LYS A 95 22.17 -4.04 -4.72
N LEU A 96 22.37 -4.00 -3.39
CA LEU A 96 21.87 -5.04 -2.49
C LEU A 96 20.35 -5.09 -2.52
N TYR A 97 19.68 -3.93 -2.37
CA TYR A 97 18.23 -3.85 -2.43
C TYR A 97 17.69 -4.40 -3.76
N ASP A 98 18.24 -3.92 -4.89
CA ASP A 98 17.84 -4.38 -6.22
C ASP A 98 18.02 -5.90 -6.37
N THR A 99 19.10 -6.46 -5.80
CA THR A 99 19.37 -7.91 -5.83
C THR A 99 18.35 -8.67 -4.97
N LEU A 100 18.02 -8.17 -3.78
CA LEU A 100 17.02 -8.80 -2.90
C LEU A 100 15.64 -8.80 -3.55
N VAL A 101 15.25 -7.68 -4.17
CA VAL A 101 13.97 -7.58 -4.90
C VAL A 101 13.95 -8.55 -6.09
N LEU A 102 15.05 -8.67 -6.83
CA LEU A 102 15.13 -9.62 -7.94
C LEU A 102 15.00 -11.09 -7.47
N GLU A 103 15.63 -11.44 -6.35
CA GLU A 103 15.51 -12.79 -5.79
C GLU A 103 14.12 -13.06 -5.24
N LEU A 104 13.53 -12.08 -4.59
CA LEU A 104 12.14 -12.17 -4.14
C LEU A 104 11.20 -12.43 -5.32
N ASN A 105 11.32 -11.65 -6.41
CA ASN A 105 10.52 -11.87 -7.61
C ASN A 105 10.70 -13.29 -8.17
N ARG A 106 11.92 -13.80 -8.25
CA ARG A 106 12.18 -15.18 -8.71
C ARG A 106 11.54 -16.25 -7.82
N LEU A 107 11.56 -16.04 -6.50
CA LEU A 107 10.89 -16.92 -5.55
C LEU A 107 9.36 -16.91 -5.77
N ILE A 108 8.77 -15.73 -5.87
CA ILE A 108 7.33 -15.58 -6.10
C ILE A 108 6.94 -16.21 -7.44
N ASP A 109 7.66 -15.95 -8.52
CA ASP A 109 7.40 -16.54 -9.83
C ASP A 109 7.49 -18.07 -9.81
N SER A 110 8.38 -18.63 -8.98
CA SER A 110 8.58 -20.09 -8.89
C SER A 110 7.47 -20.80 -8.11
N TYR A 111 6.96 -20.20 -7.04
CA TYR A 111 6.02 -20.82 -6.11
C TYR A 111 4.61 -20.24 -6.16
N TYR A 112 4.47 -19.00 -6.63
CA TYR A 112 3.24 -18.22 -6.60
C TYR A 112 2.97 -17.50 -7.94
N ASN A 113 3.27 -18.18 -9.07
CA ASN A 113 3.21 -17.60 -10.42
C ASN A 113 1.84 -17.04 -10.85
N GLN A 114 0.77 -17.41 -10.13
CA GLN A 114 -0.59 -16.92 -10.35
C GLN A 114 -0.89 -15.62 -9.59
N TYR A 115 0.05 -15.14 -8.76
CA TYR A 115 -0.12 -13.93 -7.95
C TYR A 115 0.84 -12.83 -8.39
N GLN A 116 0.47 -11.59 -8.06
CA GLN A 116 1.30 -10.42 -8.29
C GLN A 116 1.69 -9.79 -6.96
N ILE A 117 2.94 -9.36 -6.87
CA ILE A 117 3.42 -8.59 -5.71
C ILE A 117 2.79 -7.21 -5.78
N LEU A 118 1.98 -6.85 -4.77
CA LEU A 118 1.43 -5.52 -4.61
C LEU A 118 2.37 -4.60 -3.83
N HIS A 119 3.01 -5.14 -2.80
CA HIS A 119 3.88 -4.37 -1.93
C HIS A 119 4.93 -5.25 -1.28
N VAL A 120 6.11 -4.69 -1.04
CA VAL A 120 7.21 -5.32 -0.30
C VAL A 120 7.55 -4.43 0.88
N LEU A 121 7.45 -4.99 2.08
CA LEU A 121 7.87 -4.34 3.32
C LEU A 121 9.14 -5.01 3.80
N LEU A 122 10.13 -4.23 4.20
CA LEU A 122 11.27 -4.72 4.95
C LEU A 122 10.90 -4.63 6.44
N ASP A 123 10.67 -5.78 7.05
CA ASP A 123 10.29 -5.86 8.46
C ASP A 123 11.51 -5.83 9.37
N ASN A 124 12.56 -6.54 9.01
CA ASN A 124 13.77 -6.65 9.81
C ASN A 124 15.00 -6.89 8.95
N CYS A 125 16.11 -6.26 9.30
CA CYS A 125 17.40 -6.43 8.63
C CYS A 125 18.48 -6.75 9.67
N ILE A 126 19.19 -7.89 9.50
CA ILE A 126 20.28 -8.30 10.38
C ILE A 126 21.59 -8.25 9.59
N ILE A 127 22.51 -7.39 10.01
CA ILE A 127 23.84 -7.25 9.42
C ILE A 127 24.88 -7.44 10.53
N ASP A 128 25.78 -8.40 10.36
CA ASP A 128 26.84 -8.72 11.34
C ASP A 128 26.29 -8.90 12.77
N ASN A 129 25.19 -9.64 12.90
CA ASN A 129 24.44 -9.89 14.16
C ASN A 129 23.85 -8.65 14.84
N LYS A 130 23.70 -7.56 14.13
CA LYS A 130 22.99 -6.37 14.62
C LYS A 130 21.66 -6.23 13.88
N ASN A 131 20.59 -5.96 14.64
CA ASN A 131 19.26 -5.71 14.10
C ASN A 131 19.12 -4.24 13.68
N TYR A 132 18.43 -4.04 12.56
CA TYR A 132 18.06 -2.74 12.02
C TYR A 132 16.59 -2.82 11.59
N ASP A 133 15.79 -1.81 11.93
CA ASP A 133 14.38 -1.71 11.52
C ASP A 133 14.24 -1.33 10.04
N ASP A 134 15.33 -0.87 9.40
CA ASP A 134 15.40 -0.51 7.99
C ASP A 134 16.82 -0.78 7.46
N LEU A 135 17.00 -0.78 6.14
CA LEU A 135 18.34 -0.85 5.56
C LEU A 135 19.17 0.36 5.96
N PRO A 136 20.29 0.18 6.66
CA PRO A 136 21.14 1.31 7.05
C PRO A 136 21.68 2.02 5.81
N LYS A 137 21.70 3.35 5.83
CA LYS A 137 22.15 4.18 4.71
C LYS A 137 23.64 3.98 4.39
N ASP A 138 24.43 3.61 5.40
CA ASP A 138 25.87 3.31 5.29
C ASP A 138 26.20 2.08 6.11
N ILE A 139 26.67 1.01 5.47
CA ILE A 139 27.31 -0.12 6.13
C ILE A 139 28.80 0.22 6.20
N LYS A 140 29.24 0.80 7.30
CA LYS A 140 30.69 0.89 7.60
C LYS A 140 31.11 -0.43 8.23
N LYS A 141 32.02 -1.15 7.56
CA LYS A 141 32.78 -2.22 8.16
C LYS A 141 33.81 -1.68 9.14
#